data_24bb245e0e6734e8e66977e9b7508789
#
_entry.id   24bb245e0e6734e8e66977e9b7508789
#
_cell.length_a   1.000
_cell.length_b   1.000
_cell.length_c   1.000
_cell.angle_alpha   90.00
_cell.angle_beta   90.00
_cell.angle_gamma   90.00
#
_symmetry.space_group_name_H-M   'P 1'
#
loop_
_entity.id
_entity.type
_entity.pdbx_description
1 polymer ?
#
loop_
_entity_poly.entity_id
_entity_poly.type
_entity_poly.pdbx_seq_one_letter_code
_entity_poly.pdbx_strand_id
1 'polypeptide(L)'
;MRKIEQQMNEAILNRKDFFKGNTSVQNYITETGAREAVVHLHGNHIATVGDTLQICDAGWQTVTTKSRLNALCAEFATGFGVFQKNWEWFISDFSGDKKDFIDGIIVDYSGCW
;
A
#
# COMPACT_ATOMS: atom_id res chain seq x y z
N MET A 1 -10.44 5.72 -8.55
CA MET A 1 -8.97 5.59 -8.43
C MET A 1 -8.30 6.59 -9.37
N ARG A 2 -7.31 7.29 -8.88
CA ARG A 2 -6.59 8.28 -9.69
C ARG A 2 -5.75 7.58 -10.76
N LYS A 3 -5.53 8.27 -11.89
CA LYS A 3 -4.75 7.70 -13.00
C LYS A 3 -3.34 7.26 -12.57
N ILE A 4 -2.66 8.09 -11.78
CA ILE A 4 -1.31 7.75 -11.29
C ILE A 4 -1.33 6.48 -10.44
N GLU A 5 -2.42 6.24 -9.71
CA GLU A 5 -2.58 5.02 -8.90
C GLU A 5 -2.81 3.79 -9.75
N GLN A 6 -3.56 3.92 -10.85
CA GLN A 6 -3.69 2.85 -11.83
C GLN A 6 -2.35 2.49 -12.44
N GLN A 7 -1.57 3.50 -12.81
CA GLN A 7 -0.24 3.31 -13.38
C GLN A 7 0.73 2.67 -12.38
N MET A 8 0.66 3.11 -11.12
CA MET A 8 1.43 2.51 -10.02
C MET A 8 1.11 1.02 -9.87
N ASN A 9 -0.16 0.67 -9.81
CA ASN A 9 -0.59 -0.71 -9.65
C ASN A 9 -0.21 -1.56 -10.86
N GLU A 10 -0.33 -1.03 -12.07
CA GLU A 10 0.11 -1.73 -13.28
C GLU A 10 1.61 -2.00 -13.28
N ALA A 11 2.40 -1.05 -12.82
CA ALA A 11 3.85 -1.23 -12.71
C ALA A 11 4.20 -2.38 -11.75
N ILE A 12 3.50 -2.46 -10.62
CA ILE A 12 3.69 -3.54 -9.66
C ILE A 12 3.31 -4.89 -10.30
N LEU A 13 2.15 -4.96 -10.94
CA LEU A 13 1.66 -6.20 -11.57
C LEU A 13 2.58 -6.66 -12.70
N ASN A 14 3.11 -5.74 -13.48
CA ASN A 14 3.95 -6.03 -14.63
C ASN A 14 5.43 -6.12 -14.28
N ARG A 15 5.78 -5.93 -13.01
CA ARG A 15 7.15 -5.98 -12.48
C ARG A 15 8.08 -5.01 -13.19
N LYS A 16 7.57 -3.79 -13.42
CA LYS A 16 8.33 -2.70 -14.04
C LYS A 16 8.53 -1.60 -13.02
N ASP A 17 9.72 -1.00 -13.06
CA ASP A 17 9.98 0.18 -12.27
C ASP A 17 9.20 1.36 -12.84
N PHE A 18 8.78 2.26 -11.96
CA PHE A 18 7.91 3.36 -12.32
C PHE A 18 8.29 4.59 -11.50
N PHE A 19 8.32 5.72 -12.16
CA PHE A 19 8.53 7.01 -11.50
C PHE A 19 7.72 8.06 -12.22
N LYS A 20 6.79 8.68 -11.51
CA LYS A 20 5.99 9.78 -12.07
C LYS A 20 5.58 10.73 -10.96
N GLY A 21 5.96 12.00 -11.10
CA GLY A 21 5.62 13.00 -10.10
C GLY A 21 6.16 12.64 -8.73
N ASN A 22 5.25 12.43 -7.78
CA ASN A 22 5.60 12.13 -6.39
C ASN A 22 5.63 10.63 -6.07
N THR A 23 5.36 9.76 -7.04
CA THR A 23 5.15 8.33 -6.81
C THR A 23 6.17 7.49 -7.55
N SER A 24 6.78 6.52 -6.88
CA SER A 24 7.71 5.59 -7.50
C SER A 24 7.46 4.16 -7.06
N VAL A 25 7.79 3.23 -7.96
CA VAL A 25 7.75 1.79 -7.70
C VAL A 25 9.09 1.21 -8.12
N GLN A 26 9.72 0.45 -7.22
CA GLN A 26 10.96 -0.25 -7.51
C GLN A 26 10.75 -1.73 -7.22
N ASN A 27 11.13 -2.58 -8.15
CA ASN A 27 10.97 -4.02 -8.03
C ASN A 27 12.30 -4.66 -7.65
N TYR A 28 12.24 -5.56 -6.67
CA TYR A 28 13.41 -6.25 -6.14
C TYR A 28 13.18 -7.76 -6.11
N ILE A 29 14.27 -8.50 -6.12
CA ILE A 29 14.28 -9.93 -5.81
C ILE A 29 15.03 -10.07 -4.51
N THR A 30 14.38 -10.67 -3.49
CA THR A 30 14.98 -10.86 -2.18
C THR A 30 16.04 -11.97 -2.23
N GLU A 31 16.81 -12.11 -1.14
CA GLU A 31 17.84 -13.15 -1.04
C GLU A 31 17.26 -14.56 -1.19
N THR A 32 16.00 -14.75 -0.80
CA THR A 32 15.31 -16.04 -0.94
C THR A 32 14.69 -16.23 -2.32
N GLY A 33 14.84 -15.28 -3.23
CA GLY A 33 14.25 -15.33 -4.57
C GLY A 33 12.82 -14.82 -4.65
N ALA A 34 12.25 -14.33 -3.55
CA ALA A 34 10.92 -13.74 -3.56
C ALA A 34 10.95 -12.38 -4.26
N ARG A 35 9.86 -12.04 -4.94
CA ARG A 35 9.74 -10.76 -5.63
C ARG A 35 8.94 -9.77 -4.78
N GLU A 36 9.47 -8.57 -4.64
CA GLU A 36 8.82 -7.49 -3.89
C GLU A 36 8.86 -6.20 -4.67
N ALA A 37 7.79 -5.42 -4.57
CA ALA A 37 7.74 -4.07 -5.10
C ALA A 37 7.69 -3.09 -3.94
N VAL A 38 8.55 -2.08 -3.96
CA VAL A 38 8.63 -1.05 -2.92
C VAL A 38 8.07 0.24 -3.50
N VAL A 39 7.11 0.83 -2.79
CA VAL A 39 6.41 2.04 -3.24
C VAL A 39 6.81 3.21 -2.36
N HIS A 40 7.17 4.32 -3.00
CA HIS A 40 7.52 5.57 -2.32
C HIS A 40 6.58 6.69 -2.77
N LEU A 41 6.24 7.56 -1.84
CA LEU A 41 5.49 8.80 -2.09
C LEU A 41 6.34 9.95 -1.55
N HIS A 42 6.72 10.90 -2.40
CA HIS A 42 7.65 11.99 -2.05
C HIS A 42 8.97 11.47 -1.47
N GLY A 43 9.44 10.30 -1.96
CA GLY A 43 10.65 9.69 -1.45
C GLY A 43 10.50 8.92 -0.14
N ASN A 44 9.30 8.89 0.43
CA ASN A 44 9.03 8.17 1.68
C ASN A 44 8.40 6.81 1.38
N HIS A 45 8.91 5.75 2.00
CA HIS A 45 8.39 4.40 1.85
C HIS A 45 6.97 4.32 2.42
N ILE A 46 6.00 3.94 1.57
CA ILE A 46 4.60 3.78 1.99
C ILE A 46 4.10 2.35 1.85
N ALA A 47 4.75 1.50 1.07
CA ALA A 47 4.29 0.12 0.93
C ALA A 47 5.38 -0.80 0.41
N THR A 48 5.26 -2.08 0.77
CA THR A 48 6.01 -3.18 0.16
C THR A 48 4.99 -4.24 -0.23
N VAL A 49 4.97 -4.59 -1.52
CA VAL A 49 4.03 -5.56 -2.08
C VAL A 49 4.78 -6.84 -2.43
N GLY A 50 4.47 -7.93 -1.77
CA GLY A 50 5.08 -9.23 -1.98
C GLY A 50 4.08 -10.32 -1.65
N ASP A 51 4.48 -11.31 -0.86
CA ASP A 51 3.56 -12.34 -0.37
C ASP A 51 2.46 -11.75 0.51
N THR A 52 2.75 -10.63 1.15
CA THR A 52 1.79 -9.83 1.90
C THR A 52 1.94 -8.39 1.47
N LEU A 53 0.99 -7.53 1.88
CA LEU A 53 1.06 -6.10 1.67
C LEU A 53 1.41 -5.43 2.99
N GLN A 54 2.57 -4.78 3.05
CA GLN A 54 2.92 -3.92 4.16
C GLN A 54 2.62 -2.48 3.79
N ILE A 55 1.93 -1.74 4.65
CA ILE A 55 1.59 -0.34 4.39
C ILE A 55 2.10 0.55 5.53
N CYS A 56 2.55 1.73 5.15
CA CYS A 56 3.17 2.70 6.05
C CYS A 56 2.61 4.09 5.76
N ASP A 57 2.57 4.95 6.78
CA ASP A 57 2.23 6.36 6.57
C ASP A 57 3.50 7.24 6.49
N ALA A 58 4.64 6.68 6.81
CA ALA A 58 5.94 7.38 6.83
C ALA A 58 5.93 8.63 7.72
N GLY A 59 5.05 8.65 8.72
CA GLY A 59 4.87 9.81 9.58
C GLY A 59 3.99 10.91 9.00
N TRP A 60 3.43 10.71 7.78
CA TRP A 60 2.63 11.72 7.07
C TRP A 60 1.25 11.16 6.76
N GLN A 61 0.27 11.49 7.59
CA GLN A 61 -1.11 11.04 7.39
C GLN A 61 -1.88 12.06 6.55
N THR A 62 -1.63 12.08 5.24
CA THR A 62 -2.26 13.00 4.30
C THR A 62 -3.33 12.31 3.46
N VAL A 63 -4.19 13.11 2.82
CA VAL A 63 -5.20 12.61 1.89
C VAL A 63 -4.54 11.84 0.74
N THR A 64 -3.42 12.33 0.23
CA THR A 64 -2.69 11.66 -0.85
C THR A 64 -2.13 10.31 -0.40
N THR A 65 -1.52 10.24 0.78
CA THR A 65 -1.02 8.98 1.33
C THR A 65 -2.16 7.96 1.46
N LYS A 66 -3.27 8.39 2.06
CA LYS A 66 -4.44 7.51 2.22
C LYS A 66 -4.97 7.02 0.88
N SER A 67 -5.05 7.90 -0.12
CA SER A 67 -5.50 7.53 -1.46
C SER A 67 -4.60 6.46 -2.09
N ARG A 68 -3.27 6.62 -1.98
CA ARG A 68 -2.32 5.62 -2.49
C ARG A 68 -2.46 4.29 -1.78
N LEU A 69 -2.58 4.29 -0.45
CA LEU A 69 -2.73 3.07 0.34
C LEU A 69 -4.04 2.35 -0.02
N ASN A 70 -5.14 3.08 -0.19
CA ASN A 70 -6.41 2.49 -0.59
C ASN A 70 -6.35 1.90 -2.01
N ALA A 71 -5.63 2.54 -2.93
CA ALA A 71 -5.43 1.99 -4.26
C ALA A 71 -4.65 0.66 -4.22
N LEU A 72 -3.63 0.58 -3.38
CA LEU A 72 -2.86 -0.64 -3.17
C LEU A 72 -3.72 -1.74 -2.54
N CYS A 73 -4.51 -1.40 -1.54
CA CYS A 73 -5.42 -2.36 -0.91
C CYS A 73 -6.46 -2.88 -1.91
N ALA A 74 -7.03 -2.00 -2.73
CA ALA A 74 -8.03 -2.39 -3.72
C ALA A 74 -7.49 -3.43 -4.70
N GLU A 75 -6.22 -3.34 -5.07
CA GLU A 75 -5.60 -4.23 -6.05
C GLU A 75 -4.98 -5.47 -5.42
N PHE A 76 -4.31 -5.32 -4.28
CA PHE A 76 -3.46 -6.37 -3.70
C PHE A 76 -4.00 -6.95 -2.40
N ALA A 77 -5.00 -6.34 -1.80
CA ALA A 77 -5.63 -6.81 -0.56
C ALA A 77 -7.11 -6.46 -0.59
N THR A 78 -7.83 -7.03 -1.54
CA THR A 78 -9.25 -6.76 -1.77
C THR A 78 -10.06 -6.94 -0.50
N GLY A 79 -10.89 -5.95 -0.18
CA GLY A 79 -11.69 -5.94 1.04
C GLY A 79 -11.06 -5.20 2.20
N PHE A 80 -9.77 -4.84 2.10
CA PHE A 80 -9.11 -4.00 3.10
C PHE A 80 -9.11 -2.55 2.66
N GLY A 81 -9.13 -1.64 3.63
CA GLY A 81 -9.07 -0.21 3.33
C GLY A 81 -8.64 0.61 4.52
N VAL A 82 -8.07 1.77 4.24
CA VAL A 82 -7.63 2.74 5.25
C VAL A 82 -8.63 3.88 5.27
N PHE A 83 -9.09 4.25 6.46
CA PHE A 83 -10.02 5.37 6.61
C PHE A 83 -9.67 6.20 7.84
N GLN A 84 -10.22 7.40 7.88
CA GLN A 84 -10.01 8.35 8.97
C GLN A 84 -11.32 8.63 9.67
N LYS A 85 -11.29 8.65 11.01
CA LYS A 85 -12.43 9.02 11.84
C LYS A 85 -11.92 9.74 13.08
N ASN A 86 -12.49 10.90 13.39
CA ASN A 86 -12.08 11.70 14.54
C ASN A 86 -10.57 11.97 14.55
N TRP A 87 -10.01 12.27 13.36
CA TRP A 87 -8.58 12.58 13.16
C TRP A 87 -7.64 11.40 13.37
N GLU A 88 -8.17 10.19 13.57
CA GLU A 88 -7.38 8.97 13.71
C GLU A 88 -7.54 8.08 12.49
N TRP A 89 -6.47 7.39 12.10
CA TRP A 89 -6.47 6.46 11.00
C TRP A 89 -6.73 5.04 11.48
N PHE A 90 -7.55 4.33 10.72
CA PHE A 90 -7.93 2.95 10.97
C PHE A 90 -7.77 2.14 9.69
N ILE A 91 -7.62 0.83 9.85
CA ILE A 91 -7.70 -0.11 8.75
C ILE A 91 -8.87 -1.05 8.99
N SER A 92 -9.67 -1.30 7.94
CA SER A 92 -10.80 -2.23 8.02
C SER A 92 -10.55 -3.42 7.12
N ASP A 93 -11.12 -4.58 7.49
CA ASP A 93 -11.09 -5.78 6.67
C ASP A 93 -12.41 -5.95 5.89
N PHE A 94 -12.50 -7.05 5.13
CA PHE A 94 -13.68 -7.33 4.30
C PHE A 94 -14.94 -7.65 5.12
N SER A 95 -14.80 -7.98 6.40
CA SER A 95 -15.95 -8.25 7.28
C SER A 95 -16.47 -6.99 7.97
N GLY A 96 -15.78 -5.87 7.81
CA GLY A 96 -16.13 -4.62 8.47
C GLY A 96 -15.45 -4.43 9.81
N ASP A 97 -14.68 -5.39 10.28
CA ASP A 97 -13.87 -5.22 11.49
C ASP A 97 -12.77 -4.21 11.23
N LYS A 98 -12.48 -3.41 12.25
CA LYS A 98 -11.47 -2.35 12.13
C LYS A 98 -10.49 -2.43 13.29
N LYS A 99 -9.29 -1.92 13.04
CA LYS A 99 -8.31 -1.69 14.09
C LYS A 99 -7.48 -0.45 13.78
N ASP A 100 -6.75 0.02 14.76
CA ASP A 100 -5.90 1.20 14.60
C ASP A 100 -4.88 0.97 13.50
N PHE A 101 -4.67 1.99 12.66
CA PHE A 101 -3.60 1.96 11.68
C PHE A 101 -2.27 2.13 12.41
N ILE A 102 -1.36 1.20 12.19
CA ILE A 102 -0.01 1.23 12.72
C ILE A 102 0.94 1.31 11.53
N ASP A 103 1.89 2.25 11.58
CA ASP A 103 2.90 2.40 10.54
C ASP A 103 3.67 1.08 10.36
N GLY A 104 3.68 0.57 9.12
CA GLY A 104 4.30 -0.71 8.82
C GLY A 104 3.41 -1.92 9.03
N ILE A 105 2.11 -1.72 9.21
CA ILE A 105 1.17 -2.84 9.40
C ILE A 105 1.19 -3.77 8.18
N ILE A 106 1.17 -5.07 8.44
CA ILE A 106 1.14 -6.09 7.39
C ILE A 106 -0.30 -6.56 7.21
N VAL A 107 -0.79 -6.46 5.97
CA VAL A 107 -2.09 -6.97 5.58
C VAL A 107 -1.89 -8.33 4.94
N ASP A 108 -2.39 -9.37 5.60
CA ASP A 108 -2.27 -10.73 5.10
C ASP A 108 -3.40 -11.00 4.09
N TYR A 109 -3.03 -11.44 2.89
CA TYR A 109 -3.99 -11.74 1.82
C TYR A 109 -4.96 -12.87 2.19
N SER A 110 -4.62 -13.69 3.19
CA SER A 110 -5.52 -14.74 3.68
C SER A 110 -6.67 -14.20 4.53
N GLY A 111 -6.68 -12.90 4.80
CA GLY A 111 -7.71 -12.26 5.61
C GLY A 111 -7.43 -12.25 7.10
N CYS A 112 -6.23 -12.63 7.51
CA CYS A 112 -5.78 -12.58 8.91
C CYS A 112 -4.97 -11.32 9.17
N TRP A 113 -5.11 -10.81 10.38
CA TRP A 113 -4.35 -9.63 10.79
C TRP A 113 -2.98 -10.00 11.35
#